data_89bb99ec118852007929ed5e36de5fce
#
_entry.id   89bb99ec118852007929ed5e36de5fce
#
_cell.length_a   1.000
_cell.length_b   1.000
_cell.length_c   1.000
_cell.angle_alpha   90.00
_cell.angle_beta   90.00
_cell.angle_gamma   90.00
#
_symmetry.space_group_name_H-M   'P 1'
#
loop_
_entity.id
_entity.type
_entity.pdbx_description
1 polymer ?
#
loop_
_entity_poly.entity_id
_entity_poly.type
_entity_poly.pdbx_seq_one_letter_code
_entity_poly.pdbx_strand_id
1 'polypeptide(L)'
;VEKAFDVYRNDSDGGRSRTGNVERARGRLFLKFIALMLRIRIQNILRMHDEDAKKGTVKKDTVCGMTVNEVLLSLNTVFAIGNTGDWRLTAVSKNVREIFRLFGLEEPKSGKIVLA
;
A
#
# COMPACT_ATOMS: atom_id res chain seq x y z
N VAL A 1 16.21 -11.82 5.42
CA VAL A 1 15.92 -12.67 4.24
C VAL A 1 14.82 -13.68 4.60
N GLU A 2 14.97 -14.40 5.69
CA GLU A 2 14.01 -15.42 6.11
C GLU A 2 12.60 -14.87 6.38
N LYS A 3 12.49 -13.73 7.06
CA LYS A 3 11.21 -13.02 7.28
C LYS A 3 10.57 -12.55 5.97
N ALA A 4 11.37 -12.17 4.99
CA ALA A 4 10.86 -11.77 3.67
C ALA A 4 10.24 -12.94 2.92
N PHE A 5 10.83 -14.13 3.00
CA PHE A 5 10.27 -15.35 2.42
C PHE A 5 9.00 -15.80 3.14
N ASP A 6 8.92 -15.65 4.45
CA ASP A 6 7.69 -15.95 5.21
C ASP A 6 6.53 -15.03 4.80
N VAL A 7 6.78 -13.74 4.66
CA VAL A 7 5.79 -12.77 4.15
C VAL A 7 5.36 -13.14 2.72
N TYR A 8 6.30 -13.47 1.85
CA TYR A 8 6.02 -13.89 0.49
C TYR A 8 5.14 -15.15 0.45
N ARG A 9 5.50 -16.16 1.24
CA ARG A 9 4.78 -17.45 1.29
C ARG A 9 3.39 -17.32 1.89
N ASN A 10 3.25 -16.61 2.98
CA ASN A 10 2.02 -16.57 3.77
C ASN A 10 1.04 -15.49 3.31
N ASP A 11 1.54 -14.29 2.99
CA ASP A 11 0.70 -13.12 2.72
C ASP A 11 0.47 -12.87 1.24
N SER A 12 1.37 -13.34 0.37
CA SER A 12 1.32 -13.10 -1.07
C SER A 12 0.93 -14.33 -1.90
N ASP A 13 0.52 -15.43 -1.24
CA ASP A 13 0.20 -16.72 -1.88
C ASP A 13 1.33 -17.23 -2.80
N GLY A 14 2.58 -16.92 -2.43
CA GLY A 14 3.77 -17.26 -3.23
C GLY A 14 4.06 -18.75 -3.30
N GLY A 15 3.46 -19.55 -2.39
CA GLY A 15 3.63 -20.99 -2.35
C GLY A 15 2.83 -21.76 -3.42
N ARG A 16 1.86 -21.12 -4.09
CA ARG A 16 1.00 -21.75 -5.10
C ARG A 16 0.98 -20.93 -6.38
N SER A 17 1.74 -21.33 -7.36
CA SER A 17 1.70 -20.76 -8.69
C SER A 17 1.18 -21.81 -9.69
N ARG A 18 -0.06 -21.66 -10.11
CA ARG A 18 -0.69 -22.52 -11.14
C ARG A 18 -0.58 -21.82 -12.48
N THR A 19 0.48 -22.08 -13.21
CA THR A 19 0.66 -21.56 -14.56
C THR A 19 1.13 -22.67 -15.49
N GLY A 20 0.47 -22.85 -16.61
CA GLY A 20 0.84 -23.82 -17.62
C GLY A 20 2.00 -23.40 -18.53
N ASN A 21 2.61 -22.23 -18.30
CA ASN A 21 3.66 -21.68 -19.15
C ASN A 21 4.78 -21.09 -18.28
N VAL A 22 6.02 -21.44 -18.60
CA VAL A 22 7.23 -21.00 -17.85
C VAL A 22 7.40 -19.48 -17.89
N GLU A 23 7.13 -18.83 -19.01
CA GLU A 23 7.26 -17.37 -19.13
C GLU A 23 6.23 -16.64 -18.27
N ARG A 24 4.98 -17.13 -18.25
CA ARG A 24 3.94 -16.60 -17.36
C ARG A 24 4.30 -16.81 -15.90
N ALA A 25 4.87 -17.97 -15.57
CA ALA A 25 5.32 -18.25 -14.22
C ALA A 25 6.43 -17.29 -13.78
N ARG A 26 7.40 -17.03 -14.64
CA ARG A 26 8.48 -16.04 -14.40
C ARG A 26 7.91 -14.63 -14.25
N GLY A 27 6.98 -14.21 -15.10
CA GLY A 27 6.33 -12.91 -15.00
C GLY A 27 5.56 -12.74 -13.70
N ARG A 28 4.80 -13.75 -13.27
CA ARG A 28 4.09 -13.73 -11.98
C ARG A 28 5.05 -13.69 -10.80
N LEU A 29 6.13 -14.48 -10.85
CA LEU A 29 7.15 -14.48 -9.80
C LEU A 29 7.81 -13.10 -9.68
N PHE A 30 8.11 -12.45 -10.80
CA PHE A 30 8.66 -11.10 -10.82
C PHE A 30 7.71 -10.08 -10.19
N LEU A 31 6.41 -10.11 -10.55
CA LEU A 31 5.40 -9.21 -9.98
C LEU A 31 5.23 -9.45 -8.48
N LYS A 32 5.22 -10.71 -8.04
CA LYS A 32 5.16 -11.06 -6.61
C LYS A 32 6.38 -10.56 -5.85
N PHE A 33 7.54 -10.63 -6.46
CA PHE A 33 8.78 -10.11 -5.88
C PHE A 33 8.71 -8.58 -5.68
N ILE A 34 8.25 -7.83 -6.68
CA ILE A 34 8.04 -6.38 -6.58
C ILE A 34 7.02 -6.06 -5.48
N ALA A 35 5.90 -6.78 -5.45
CA ALA A 35 4.88 -6.61 -4.42
C ALA A 35 5.43 -6.85 -3.01
N LEU A 36 6.28 -7.87 -2.85
CA LEU A 36 6.96 -8.16 -1.59
C LEU A 36 7.90 -7.02 -1.18
N MET A 37 8.68 -6.50 -2.10
CA MET A 37 9.57 -5.37 -1.83
C MET A 37 8.80 -4.13 -1.37
N LEU A 38 7.70 -3.81 -2.04
CA LEU A 38 6.82 -2.70 -1.67
C LEU A 38 6.23 -2.91 -0.28
N ARG A 39 5.76 -4.13 0.00
CA ARG A 39 5.20 -4.49 1.30
C ARG A 39 6.21 -4.32 2.44
N ILE A 40 7.43 -4.78 2.24
CA ILE A 40 8.52 -4.64 3.23
C ILE A 40 8.84 -3.16 3.44
N ARG A 41 8.89 -2.37 2.39
CA ARG A 41 9.13 -0.93 2.49
C ARG A 41 8.03 -0.23 3.29
N ILE A 42 6.78 -0.53 3.02
CA ILE A 42 5.64 0.00 3.78
C ILE A 42 5.77 -0.38 5.26
N GLN A 43 6.07 -1.63 5.55
CA GLN A 43 6.25 -2.13 6.92
C GLN A 43 7.36 -1.40 7.66
N ASN A 44 8.49 -1.16 6.99
CA ASN A 44 9.62 -0.42 7.59
C ASN A 44 9.26 1.04 7.88
N ILE A 45 8.57 1.71 6.97
CA ILE A 45 8.11 3.10 7.17
C ILE A 45 7.15 3.18 8.35
N LEU A 46 6.18 2.27 8.45
CA LEU A 46 5.23 2.22 9.57
C LEU A 46 5.94 1.98 10.90
N ARG A 47 6.90 1.05 10.93
CA ARG A 47 7.69 0.77 12.13
C ARG A 47 8.49 1.99 12.59
N MET A 48 9.17 2.65 11.68
CA MET A 48 9.94 3.87 11.99
C MET A 48 9.02 4.98 12.52
N HIS A 49 7.85 5.16 11.92
CA HIS A 49 6.88 6.14 12.38
C HIS A 49 6.38 5.83 13.79
N ASP A 50 6.10 4.58 14.10
CA ASP A 50 5.70 4.14 15.44
C ASP A 50 6.81 4.36 16.48
N GLU A 51 8.05 4.09 16.13
CA GLU A 51 9.20 4.34 17.00
C GLU A 51 9.37 5.83 17.27
N ASP A 52 9.25 6.67 16.27
CA ASP A 52 9.32 8.13 16.39
C ASP A 52 8.18 8.70 17.25
N ALA A 53 6.96 8.14 17.08
CA ALA A 53 5.82 8.51 17.91
C ALA A 53 6.01 8.12 19.39
N LYS A 54 6.62 6.96 19.66
CA LYS A 54 6.95 6.52 21.03
C LYS A 54 8.02 7.40 21.67
N LYS A 55 8.98 7.87 20.90
CA LYS A 55 10.02 8.79 21.35
C LYS A 55 9.52 10.24 21.53
N GLY A 56 8.29 10.52 21.11
CA GLY A 56 7.73 11.87 21.17
C GLY A 56 8.24 12.82 20.08
N THR A 57 9.01 12.32 19.12
CA THR A 57 9.56 13.11 18.02
C THR A 57 8.47 13.52 17.02
N VAL A 58 7.47 12.67 16.85
CA VAL A 58 6.33 12.88 15.95
C VAL A 58 5.03 12.76 16.74
N LYS A 59 4.06 13.59 16.41
CA LYS A 59 2.72 13.53 17.02
C LYS A 59 2.01 12.24 16.62
N LYS A 60 1.38 11.58 17.59
CA LYS A 60 0.54 10.41 17.31
C LYS A 60 -0.62 10.79 16.39
N ASP A 61 -0.78 10.03 15.34
CA ASP A 61 -1.86 10.15 14.37
C ASP A 61 -2.62 8.81 14.20
N THR A 62 -3.53 8.75 13.24
CA THR A 62 -4.34 7.55 12.99
C THR A 62 -3.54 6.41 12.37
N VAL A 63 -2.36 6.70 11.82
CA VAL A 63 -1.48 5.70 11.19
C VAL A 63 -0.62 4.97 12.22
N CYS A 64 -0.44 5.53 13.41
CA CYS A 64 0.30 4.89 14.48
C CYS A 64 -0.34 3.56 14.89
N GLY A 65 0.44 2.49 14.87
CA GLY A 65 -0.01 1.14 15.19
C GLY A 65 -0.72 0.41 14.06
N MET A 66 -0.85 1.01 12.88
CA MET A 66 -1.42 0.34 11.71
C MET A 66 -0.49 -0.75 11.17
N THR A 67 -1.08 -1.88 10.77
CA THR A 67 -0.41 -2.92 10.00
C THR A 67 -0.43 -2.58 8.50
N VAL A 68 0.40 -3.27 7.72
CA VAL A 68 0.40 -3.11 6.24
C VAL A 68 -0.98 -3.43 5.66
N ASN A 69 -1.64 -4.46 6.16
CA ASN A 69 -2.99 -4.83 5.69
C ASN A 69 -4.02 -3.75 5.97
N GLU A 70 -3.98 -3.12 7.14
CA GLU A 70 -4.87 -2.01 7.49
C GLU A 70 -4.64 -0.80 6.61
N VAL A 71 -3.37 -0.50 6.28
CA VAL A 71 -3.02 0.56 5.32
C VAL A 71 -3.61 0.26 3.94
N LEU A 72 -3.42 -0.95 3.43
CA LEU A 72 -3.95 -1.36 2.12
C LEU A 72 -5.49 -1.35 2.09
N LEU A 73 -6.14 -1.81 3.16
CA LEU A 73 -7.61 -1.75 3.27
C LEU A 73 -8.11 -0.31 3.31
N SER A 74 -7.41 0.59 3.99
CA SER A 74 -7.76 2.01 4.01
C SER A 74 -7.65 2.64 2.63
N LEU A 75 -6.62 2.30 1.86
CA LEU A 75 -6.45 2.77 0.48
C LEU A 75 -7.54 2.23 -0.45
N ASN A 76 -8.05 1.04 -0.21
CA ASN A 76 -9.14 0.44 -0.99
C ASN A 76 -10.49 1.15 -0.82
N THR A 77 -10.63 2.07 0.11
CA THR A 77 -11.87 2.85 0.29
C THR A 77 -12.01 3.99 -0.71
N VAL A 78 -10.94 4.31 -1.43
CA VAL A 78 -10.92 5.41 -2.40
C VAL A 78 -11.03 4.85 -3.82
N PHE A 79 -12.02 5.32 -4.56
CA PHE A 79 -12.30 4.89 -5.93
C PHE A 79 -12.33 6.07 -6.87
N ALA A 80 -11.97 5.83 -8.12
CA ALA A 80 -12.26 6.73 -9.21
C ALA A 80 -13.55 6.26 -9.91
N ILE A 81 -14.55 7.14 -9.96
CA ILE A 81 -15.85 6.87 -10.61
C ILE A 81 -16.01 7.82 -11.78
N GLY A 82 -16.43 7.30 -12.92
CA GLY A 82 -16.71 8.15 -14.06
C GLY A 82 -16.83 7.41 -15.39
N ASN A 83 -17.09 8.22 -16.42
CA ASN A 83 -17.15 7.80 -17.81
C ASN A 83 -15.95 8.38 -18.57
N THR A 84 -15.84 8.05 -19.84
CA THR A 84 -14.78 8.53 -20.73
C THR A 84 -14.61 10.07 -20.62
N GLY A 85 -13.49 10.51 -20.05
CA GLY A 85 -13.13 11.91 -19.93
C GLY A 85 -13.65 12.67 -18.70
N ASP A 86 -14.53 12.07 -17.89
CA ASP A 86 -15.04 12.71 -16.65
C ASP A 86 -14.93 11.73 -15.47
N TRP A 87 -13.76 11.72 -14.86
CA TRP A 87 -13.46 10.90 -13.70
C TRP A 87 -13.48 11.72 -12.42
N ARG A 88 -14.10 11.16 -11.38
CA ARG A 88 -14.14 11.77 -10.05
C ARG A 88 -13.61 10.81 -9.00
N LEU A 89 -12.84 11.35 -8.07
CA LEU A 89 -12.37 10.61 -6.91
C LEU A 89 -13.45 10.66 -5.82
N THR A 90 -13.70 9.52 -5.19
CA THR A 90 -14.62 9.44 -4.05
C THR A 90 -14.09 10.20 -2.84
N ALA A 91 -14.89 10.32 -1.78
CA ALA A 91 -14.46 10.95 -0.54
C ALA A 91 -13.18 10.29 0.01
N VAL A 92 -12.25 11.12 0.43
CA VAL A 92 -10.96 10.69 0.98
C VAL A 92 -11.00 10.83 2.50
N SER A 93 -10.84 9.71 3.22
CA SER A 93 -10.84 9.71 4.67
C SER A 93 -9.57 10.36 5.24
N LYS A 94 -9.65 10.77 6.52
CA LYS A 94 -8.49 11.31 7.24
C LYS A 94 -7.32 10.30 7.26
N ASN A 95 -7.62 9.02 7.46
CA ASN A 95 -6.60 7.96 7.48
C ASN A 95 -5.82 7.89 6.17
N VAL A 96 -6.51 7.93 5.04
CA VAL A 96 -5.88 7.91 3.71
C VAL A 96 -4.98 9.13 3.51
N ARG A 97 -5.43 10.32 3.90
CA ARG A 97 -4.62 11.55 3.79
C ARG A 97 -3.35 11.45 4.64
N GLU A 98 -3.45 10.94 5.86
CA GLU A 98 -2.30 10.76 6.74
C GLU A 98 -1.32 9.71 6.21
N ILE A 99 -1.82 8.62 5.59
CA ILE A 99 -1.00 7.61 4.92
C ILE A 99 -0.21 8.25 3.78
N PHE A 100 -0.84 9.02 2.91
CA PHE A 100 -0.15 9.71 1.81
C PHE A 100 0.92 10.67 2.33
N ARG A 101 0.60 11.41 3.38
CA ARG A 101 1.55 12.33 4.01
C ARG A 101 2.77 11.60 4.58
N LEU A 102 2.56 10.46 5.26
CA LEU A 102 3.64 9.64 5.81
C LEU A 102 4.59 9.13 4.72
N PHE A 103 4.06 8.76 3.56
CA PHE A 103 4.86 8.30 2.43
C PHE A 103 5.45 9.43 1.57
N GLY A 104 5.26 10.67 1.96
CA GLY A 104 5.76 11.84 1.22
C GLY A 104 5.06 12.06 -0.12
N LEU A 105 3.85 11.56 -0.27
CA LEU A 105 3.04 11.71 -1.46
C LEU A 105 2.07 12.88 -1.32
N GLU A 106 1.67 13.47 -2.44
CA GLU A 106 0.64 14.50 -2.45
C GLU A 106 -0.71 13.92 -2.02
N GLU A 107 -1.39 14.62 -1.10
CA GLU A 107 -2.69 14.17 -0.60
C GLU A 107 -3.74 14.15 -1.72
N PRO A 108 -4.47 13.04 -1.87
CA PRO A 108 -5.53 12.97 -2.86
C PRO A 108 -6.69 13.91 -2.46
N LYS A 109 -7.20 14.63 -3.42
CA LYS A 109 -8.37 15.51 -3.24
C LYS A 109 -9.60 14.85 -3.86
N SER A 110 -10.68 14.80 -3.08
CA SER A 110 -11.97 14.36 -3.62
C SER A 110 -12.46 15.33 -4.69
N GLY A 111 -13.15 14.82 -5.69
CA GLY A 111 -13.71 15.60 -6.78
C GLY A 111 -13.15 15.24 -8.14
N LYS A 112 -13.26 16.15 -9.09
CA LYS A 112 -12.87 15.90 -10.48
C LYS A 112 -11.36 15.62 -10.60
N ILE A 113 -11.01 14.53 -11.28
CA ILE A 113 -9.61 14.22 -11.59
C ILE A 113 -9.22 14.92 -12.88
N VAL A 114 -8.17 15.74 -12.80
CA VAL A 114 -7.56 16.36 -13.97
C VAL A 114 -6.43 15.43 -14.44
N LEU A 115 -6.65 14.76 -15.54
CA LEU A 115 -5.61 13.98 -16.21
C LEU A 115 -4.76 14.94 -17.04
N ALA A 116 -3.53 15.06 -16.64
CA ALA A 116 -2.57 15.85 -17.40
C ALA A 116 -2.15 15.13 -18.70
#